data_bdfaa8493833dd130fb1a5f1ef486d4f
#
_entry.id   bdfaa8493833dd130fb1a5f1ef486d4f
#
_cell.length_a   1.000
_cell.length_b   1.000
_cell.length_c   1.000
_cell.angle_alpha   90.00
_cell.angle_beta   90.00
_cell.angle_gamma   90.00
#
_symmetry.space_group_name_H-M   'P 1'
#
loop_
_entity.id
_entity.type
_entity.pdbx_description
1 polymer ?
#
loop_
_entity_poly.entity_id
_entity_poly.type
_entity_poly.pdbx_seq_one_letter_code
_entity_poly.pdbx_strand_id
1 'polypeptide(L)'
;MIGEVTADGNFSYGNTVITVDEAENAWKGTLEKVFKTVSSENDKEAADRDEKLYRADSIYVCKNKVAKPRVFIPVFPGTNCEYDSTRAFERAGAEVDVKVFKNLTAEDIHDSVELFEKAIDQAQMIMFPGGFSAGDEPDGSAKFFATAFQNEKIKEAVMKLLNERDGLALGICNGFQALIKLGLVPYGEIRPQAADSPTLTYNTIGRHISKMVYTKVVTDKSPWLAPVSYTHLRAHETGAYL
;
A
#
# COMPACT_ATOMS: atom_id res chain seq x y z
N MET A 1 -16.13 7.17 40.22
CA MET A 1 -16.68 6.08 39.37
C MET A 1 -17.69 6.75 38.45
N ILE A 2 -17.57 6.58 37.13
CA ILE A 2 -18.46 7.21 36.15
C ILE A 2 -19.57 6.25 35.74
N GLY A 3 -19.32 4.96 35.84
CA GLY A 3 -20.25 3.91 35.48
C GLY A 3 -19.67 2.52 35.73
N GLU A 4 -20.46 1.50 35.45
CA GLU A 4 -20.09 0.09 35.51
C GLU A 4 -20.39 -0.58 34.18
N VAL A 5 -19.52 -1.50 33.74
CA VAL A 5 -19.74 -2.28 32.52
C VAL A 5 -20.58 -3.49 32.86
N THR A 6 -21.73 -3.63 32.21
CA THR A 6 -22.66 -4.74 32.35
C THR A 6 -22.62 -5.66 31.12
N ALA A 7 -23.15 -6.86 31.23
CA ALA A 7 -23.21 -7.83 30.15
C ALA A 7 -24.59 -7.85 29.44
N ASP A 8 -25.48 -6.91 29.75
CA ASP A 8 -26.85 -6.88 29.23
C ASP A 8 -27.01 -6.25 27.84
N GLY A 9 -25.92 -5.77 27.26
CA GLY A 9 -25.94 -5.14 25.93
C GLY A 9 -26.62 -3.78 25.85
N ASN A 10 -26.75 -3.08 27.01
CA ASN A 10 -27.40 -1.78 27.08
C ASN A 10 -26.48 -0.67 27.61
N PHE A 11 -26.80 0.56 27.21
CA PHE A 11 -26.33 1.79 27.87
C PHE A 11 -27.48 2.36 28.71
N SER A 12 -27.26 2.49 29.99
CA SER A 12 -28.26 3.04 30.93
C SER A 12 -27.71 4.31 31.58
N TYR A 13 -28.47 5.42 31.51
CA TYR A 13 -28.18 6.63 32.21
C TYR A 13 -29.44 7.29 32.74
N GLY A 14 -29.58 7.34 34.05
CA GLY A 14 -30.83 7.74 34.72
C GLY A 14 -31.97 6.81 34.33
N ASN A 15 -33.03 7.36 33.75
CA ASN A 15 -34.19 6.59 33.29
C ASN A 15 -34.11 6.23 31.78
N THR A 16 -33.01 6.58 31.11
CA THR A 16 -32.82 6.29 29.70
C THR A 16 -32.03 5.00 29.53
N VAL A 17 -32.56 4.09 28.75
CA VAL A 17 -31.92 2.82 28.35
C VAL A 17 -31.96 2.73 26.83
N ILE A 18 -30.81 2.49 26.21
CA ILE A 18 -30.68 2.21 24.80
C ILE A 18 -29.77 0.99 24.60
N THR A 19 -30.02 0.20 23.58
CA THR A 19 -29.15 -0.93 23.26
C THR A 19 -27.80 -0.45 22.68
N VAL A 20 -26.77 -1.27 22.79
CA VAL A 20 -25.47 -1.03 22.14
C VAL A 20 -25.66 -0.87 20.64
N ASP A 21 -26.50 -1.70 20.01
CA ASP A 21 -26.80 -1.64 18.57
C ASP A 21 -27.48 -0.32 18.18
N GLU A 22 -28.43 0.18 18.98
CA GLU A 22 -29.06 1.48 18.72
C GLU A 22 -28.05 2.63 18.83
N ALA A 23 -27.18 2.60 19.83
CA ALA A 23 -26.14 3.59 20.01
C ALA A 23 -25.13 3.55 18.84
N GLU A 24 -24.70 2.36 18.43
CA GLU A 24 -23.78 2.16 17.31
C GLU A 24 -24.39 2.65 16.00
N ASN A 25 -25.63 2.29 15.73
CA ASN A 25 -26.35 2.74 14.53
C ASN A 25 -26.56 4.26 14.51
N ALA A 26 -26.89 4.87 15.63
CA ALA A 26 -27.01 6.32 15.74
C ALA A 26 -25.68 7.02 15.47
N TRP A 27 -24.58 6.49 16.04
CA TRP A 27 -23.23 7.03 15.81
C TRP A 27 -22.78 6.86 14.36
N LYS A 28 -22.90 5.68 13.78
CA LYS A 28 -22.55 5.37 12.39
C LYS A 28 -23.38 6.18 11.39
N GLY A 29 -24.67 6.35 11.66
CA GLY A 29 -25.62 7.04 10.79
C GLY A 29 -25.54 8.56 10.83
N THR A 30 -24.82 9.16 11.77
CA THR A 30 -24.80 10.63 11.98
C THR A 30 -24.41 11.39 10.71
N LEU A 31 -23.43 10.92 9.98
CA LEU A 31 -22.90 11.56 8.78
C LEU A 31 -23.39 10.93 7.47
N GLU A 32 -24.25 9.92 7.51
CA GLU A 32 -24.67 9.16 6.31
C GLU A 32 -25.34 10.03 5.24
N LYS A 33 -26.01 11.11 5.66
CA LYS A 33 -26.64 12.09 4.73
C LYS A 33 -25.63 12.92 3.94
N VAL A 34 -24.43 13.13 4.52
CA VAL A 34 -23.36 13.97 3.94
C VAL A 34 -22.28 13.08 3.35
N PHE A 35 -21.93 12.01 4.05
CA PHE A 35 -20.90 11.05 3.65
C PHE A 35 -21.52 9.64 3.64
N LYS A 36 -22.00 9.20 2.51
CA LYS A 36 -22.59 7.87 2.35
C LYS A 36 -21.54 6.77 2.54
N THR A 37 -21.91 5.70 3.23
CA THR A 37 -21.06 4.52 3.40
C THR A 37 -21.16 3.52 2.25
N VAL A 38 -22.18 3.67 1.39
CA VAL A 38 -22.41 2.84 0.20
C VAL A 38 -22.67 3.77 -0.99
N SER A 39 -21.95 3.57 -2.09
CA SER A 39 -22.04 4.45 -3.26
C SER A 39 -23.21 4.10 -4.19
N SER A 40 -23.50 2.82 -4.36
CA SER A 40 -24.59 2.33 -5.20
C SER A 40 -25.03 0.91 -4.82
N GLU A 41 -26.19 0.46 -5.32
CA GLU A 41 -26.63 -0.92 -5.13
C GLU A 41 -25.74 -1.96 -5.85
N ASN A 42 -25.07 -1.55 -6.93
CA ASN A 42 -24.15 -2.42 -7.67
C ASN A 42 -22.92 -2.82 -6.87
N ASP A 43 -22.52 -2.04 -5.85
CA ASP A 43 -21.40 -2.39 -4.96
C ASP A 43 -21.72 -3.59 -4.06
N LYS A 44 -23.00 -3.93 -3.87
CA LYS A 44 -23.43 -5.10 -3.11
C LYS A 44 -23.22 -6.41 -3.88
N GLU A 45 -23.35 -6.40 -5.22
CA GLU A 45 -23.15 -7.59 -6.05
C GLU A 45 -21.68 -8.05 -6.13
N ALA A 46 -20.74 -7.13 -5.94
CA ALA A 46 -19.31 -7.46 -5.95
C ALA A 46 -18.85 -8.22 -4.68
N ALA A 47 -19.60 -8.10 -3.58
CA ALA A 47 -19.22 -8.69 -2.29
C ALA A 47 -19.61 -10.17 -2.15
N ASP A 48 -20.48 -10.69 -3.00
CA ASP A 48 -21.11 -12.01 -2.83
C ASP A 48 -20.58 -13.09 -3.79
N ARG A 49 -19.39 -12.88 -4.36
CA ARG A 49 -18.75 -13.88 -5.22
C ARG A 49 -18.16 -14.99 -4.35
N ASP A 50 -18.81 -16.14 -4.36
CA ASP A 50 -18.32 -17.39 -3.77
C ASP A 50 -17.17 -17.96 -4.62
N GLU A 51 -16.02 -17.31 -4.57
CA GLU A 51 -14.84 -17.71 -5.31
C GLU A 51 -14.00 -18.70 -4.50
N LYS A 52 -13.54 -19.77 -5.15
CA LYS A 52 -12.66 -20.76 -4.53
C LYS A 52 -11.37 -20.11 -4.06
N LEU A 53 -10.93 -20.50 -2.86
CA LEU A 53 -9.62 -20.12 -2.36
C LEU A 53 -8.51 -20.65 -3.27
N TYR A 54 -7.60 -19.76 -3.64
CA TYR A 54 -6.38 -20.16 -4.33
C TYR A 54 -5.47 -20.96 -3.37
N ARG A 55 -4.85 -22.01 -3.89
CA ARG A 55 -3.80 -22.78 -3.21
C ARG A 55 -2.60 -22.85 -4.12
N ALA A 56 -1.43 -22.46 -3.61
CA ALA A 56 -0.18 -22.62 -4.36
C ALA A 56 0.27 -24.08 -4.32
N ASP A 57 0.70 -24.60 -5.45
CA ASP A 57 1.26 -25.95 -5.56
C ASP A 57 2.72 -26.00 -5.07
N SER A 58 3.41 -24.84 -5.05
CA SER A 58 4.79 -24.73 -4.61
C SER A 58 5.09 -23.35 -4.04
N ILE A 59 6.08 -23.29 -3.15
CA ILE A 59 6.61 -22.02 -2.63
C ILE A 59 7.72 -21.56 -3.55
N TYR A 60 7.66 -20.30 -4.01
CA TYR A 60 8.74 -19.70 -4.78
C TYR A 60 10.02 -19.63 -3.96
N VAL A 61 11.11 -20.05 -4.55
CA VAL A 61 12.45 -19.96 -3.95
C VAL A 61 13.34 -19.12 -4.87
N CYS A 62 13.84 -18.01 -4.34
CA CYS A 62 14.73 -17.10 -5.07
C CYS A 62 15.94 -17.86 -5.62
N LYS A 63 16.31 -17.61 -6.88
CA LYS A 63 17.47 -18.21 -7.55
C LYS A 63 18.77 -17.64 -7.03
N ASN A 64 18.80 -16.32 -6.78
CA ASN A 64 19.97 -15.59 -6.33
C ASN A 64 19.92 -15.39 -4.80
N LYS A 65 20.28 -16.44 -4.07
CA LYS A 65 20.25 -16.41 -2.58
C LYS A 65 21.39 -15.56 -2.05
N VAL A 66 21.08 -14.68 -1.10
CA VAL A 66 22.03 -13.90 -0.30
C VAL A 66 21.81 -14.21 1.17
N ALA A 67 22.86 -14.20 1.96
CA ALA A 67 22.77 -14.54 3.38
C ALA A 67 21.93 -13.51 4.16
N LYS A 68 22.04 -12.25 3.80
CA LYS A 68 21.30 -11.14 4.39
C LYS A 68 20.84 -10.20 3.28
N PRO A 69 19.57 -10.28 2.83
CA PRO A 69 19.08 -9.44 1.76
C PRO A 69 19.03 -7.97 2.18
N ARG A 70 19.38 -7.09 1.27
CA ARG A 70 19.32 -5.64 1.45
C ARG A 70 18.06 -5.08 0.84
N VAL A 71 17.35 -4.24 1.59
CA VAL A 71 16.13 -3.54 1.18
C VAL A 71 16.42 -2.06 1.09
N PHE A 72 16.25 -1.48 -0.09
CA PHE A 72 16.31 -0.04 -0.28
C PHE A 72 14.94 0.57 -0.03
N ILE A 73 14.88 1.62 0.78
CA ILE A 73 13.65 2.39 1.06
C ILE A 73 13.87 3.84 0.63
N PRO A 74 13.28 4.27 -0.51
CA PRO A 74 13.30 5.67 -0.92
C PRO A 74 12.35 6.51 -0.06
N VAL A 75 12.83 7.68 0.38
CA VAL A 75 12.07 8.63 1.19
C VAL A 75 12.01 9.97 0.48
N PHE A 76 10.79 10.51 0.39
CA PHE A 76 10.50 11.83 -0.20
C PHE A 76 9.80 12.72 0.84
N PRO A 77 9.73 14.05 0.60
CA PRO A 77 8.96 14.93 1.47
C PRO A 77 7.52 14.44 1.64
N GLY A 78 7.12 14.20 2.90
CA GLY A 78 5.81 13.66 3.26
C GLY A 78 5.74 12.14 3.43
N THR A 79 6.79 11.39 3.12
CA THR A 79 6.92 9.98 3.50
C THR A 79 7.08 9.89 5.01
N ASN A 80 6.33 9.01 5.67
CA ASN A 80 6.38 8.85 7.13
C ASN A 80 6.18 7.40 7.62
N CYS A 81 6.14 6.43 6.71
CA CYS A 81 6.01 5.00 7.05
C CYS A 81 7.33 4.22 6.87
N GLU A 82 8.45 4.90 6.64
CA GLU A 82 9.77 4.28 6.47
C GLU A 82 10.27 3.60 7.75
N TYR A 83 9.97 4.16 8.92
CA TYR A 83 10.36 3.57 10.20
C TYR A 83 9.71 2.21 10.45
N ASP A 84 8.40 2.11 10.26
CA ASP A 84 7.68 0.84 10.46
C ASP A 84 8.06 -0.18 9.40
N SER A 85 8.26 0.25 8.16
CA SER A 85 8.76 -0.59 7.07
C SER A 85 10.15 -1.12 7.40
N THR A 86 11.07 -0.26 7.85
CA THR A 86 12.42 -0.64 8.28
C THR A 86 12.36 -1.72 9.35
N ARG A 87 11.60 -1.48 10.43
CA ARG A 87 11.47 -2.44 11.53
C ARG A 87 10.90 -3.78 11.10
N ALA A 88 9.96 -3.78 10.15
CA ALA A 88 9.37 -5.02 9.62
C ALA A 88 10.41 -5.86 8.87
N PHE A 89 11.18 -5.24 7.98
CA PHE A 89 12.24 -5.93 7.23
C PHE A 89 13.40 -6.38 8.11
N GLU A 90 13.84 -5.56 9.06
CA GLU A 90 14.89 -5.93 10.01
C GLU A 90 14.47 -7.12 10.89
N ARG A 91 13.22 -7.16 11.36
CA ARG A 91 12.66 -8.32 12.09
C ARG A 91 12.64 -9.58 11.24
N ALA A 92 12.47 -9.44 9.93
CA ALA A 92 12.56 -10.54 8.97
C ALA A 92 14.01 -10.94 8.63
N GLY A 93 15.02 -10.27 9.19
CA GLY A 93 16.43 -10.57 9.01
C GLY A 93 17.10 -9.86 7.84
N ALA A 94 16.46 -8.87 7.22
CA ALA A 94 17.05 -8.06 6.17
C ALA A 94 17.94 -6.93 6.72
N GLU A 95 18.82 -6.40 5.87
CA GLU A 95 19.51 -5.13 6.06
C GLU A 95 18.75 -4.04 5.33
N VAL A 96 18.43 -2.93 6.01
CA VAL A 96 17.64 -1.86 5.42
C VAL A 96 18.49 -0.63 5.16
N ASP A 97 18.40 -0.09 3.94
CA ASP A 97 19.08 1.13 3.51
C ASP A 97 18.05 2.20 3.16
N VAL A 98 17.85 3.15 4.07
CA VAL A 98 16.91 4.26 3.91
C VAL A 98 17.67 5.46 3.34
N LYS A 99 17.20 6.01 2.21
CA LYS A 99 17.79 7.21 1.59
C LYS A 99 16.73 8.26 1.33
N VAL A 100 17.07 9.50 1.71
CA VAL A 100 16.20 10.67 1.49
C VAL A 100 16.57 11.31 0.15
N PHE A 101 15.56 11.53 -0.68
CA PHE A 101 15.69 12.32 -1.91
C PHE A 101 15.64 13.80 -1.56
N LYS A 102 16.73 14.50 -1.76
CA LYS A 102 16.82 15.95 -1.57
C LYS A 102 16.44 16.65 -2.86
N ASN A 103 15.67 17.72 -2.77
CA ASN A 103 15.14 18.44 -3.94
C ASN A 103 15.17 19.97 -3.80
N LEU A 104 16.03 20.50 -2.93
CA LEU A 104 16.12 21.95 -2.71
C LEU A 104 16.91 22.65 -3.80
N THR A 105 17.95 22.01 -4.33
CA THR A 105 18.82 22.54 -5.39
C THR A 105 18.96 21.53 -6.52
N ALA A 106 19.45 21.98 -7.69
CA ALA A 106 19.76 21.08 -8.81
C ALA A 106 20.88 20.08 -8.44
N GLU A 107 21.84 20.48 -7.62
CA GLU A 107 22.90 19.63 -7.10
C GLU A 107 22.33 18.54 -6.16
N ASP A 108 21.44 18.91 -5.23
CA ASP A 108 20.76 17.95 -4.38
C ASP A 108 20.00 16.87 -5.17
N ILE A 109 19.35 17.27 -6.26
CA ILE A 109 18.64 16.35 -7.15
C ILE A 109 19.62 15.40 -7.83
N HIS A 110 20.73 15.93 -8.38
CA HIS A 110 21.76 15.14 -9.03
C HIS A 110 22.36 14.10 -8.06
N ASP A 111 22.79 14.55 -6.88
CA ASP A 111 23.36 13.70 -5.84
C ASP A 111 22.36 12.64 -5.36
N SER A 112 21.08 12.99 -5.25
CA SER A 112 20.03 12.06 -4.85
C SER A 112 19.78 10.98 -5.91
N VAL A 113 19.85 11.32 -7.18
CA VAL A 113 19.74 10.36 -8.29
C VAL A 113 20.88 9.34 -8.23
N GLU A 114 22.12 9.81 -8.07
CA GLU A 114 23.30 8.92 -7.97
C GLU A 114 23.24 8.05 -6.69
N LEU A 115 22.79 8.64 -5.58
CA LEU A 115 22.60 7.92 -4.33
C LEU A 115 21.57 6.80 -4.47
N PHE A 116 20.44 7.06 -5.14
CA PHE A 116 19.39 6.09 -5.36
C PHE A 116 19.83 4.99 -6.32
N GLU A 117 20.45 5.35 -7.46
CA GLU A 117 21.02 4.39 -8.40
C GLU A 117 21.94 3.40 -7.67
N LYS A 118 22.90 3.92 -6.92
CA LYS A 118 23.84 3.09 -6.14
C LYS A 118 23.15 2.22 -5.07
N ALA A 119 22.14 2.76 -4.38
CA ALA A 119 21.41 2.01 -3.37
C ALA A 119 20.60 0.85 -4.01
N ILE A 120 19.97 1.09 -5.17
CA ILE A 120 19.25 0.07 -5.93
C ILE A 120 20.19 -1.01 -6.45
N ASP A 121 21.36 -0.65 -6.95
CA ASP A 121 22.36 -1.60 -7.44
C ASP A 121 22.85 -2.56 -6.34
N GLN A 122 22.84 -2.12 -5.09
CA GLN A 122 23.24 -2.94 -3.96
C GLN A 122 22.09 -3.71 -3.31
N ALA A 123 20.85 -3.37 -3.61
CA ALA A 123 19.67 -3.96 -3.02
C ALA A 123 19.20 -5.23 -3.73
N GLN A 124 18.48 -6.08 -3.01
CA GLN A 124 17.70 -7.20 -3.54
C GLN A 124 16.21 -6.87 -3.59
N MET A 125 15.80 -5.87 -2.85
CA MET A 125 14.39 -5.45 -2.77
C MET A 125 14.31 -3.92 -2.71
N ILE A 126 13.23 -3.37 -3.29
CA ILE A 126 12.83 -1.98 -3.10
C ILE A 126 11.49 -1.97 -2.37
N MET A 127 11.42 -1.23 -1.27
CA MET A 127 10.18 -0.98 -0.54
C MET A 127 9.75 0.47 -0.76
N PHE A 128 8.63 0.67 -1.46
CA PHE A 128 7.98 1.96 -1.61
C PHE A 128 7.04 2.19 -0.42
N PRO A 129 7.41 3.04 0.55
CA PRO A 129 6.64 3.21 1.77
C PRO A 129 5.37 4.04 1.53
N GLY A 130 4.48 3.96 2.50
CA GLY A 130 3.31 4.81 2.55
C GLY A 130 3.62 6.20 3.11
N GLY A 131 2.56 6.92 3.39
CA GLY A 131 2.55 8.28 3.88
C GLY A 131 1.77 9.21 2.96
N PHE A 132 1.88 10.50 3.22
CA PHE A 132 1.25 11.53 2.41
C PHE A 132 2.36 12.35 1.74
N SER A 133 2.65 12.02 0.50
CA SER A 133 3.61 12.79 -0.29
C SER A 133 3.14 14.24 -0.47
N ALA A 134 4.03 15.19 -0.32
CA ALA A 134 3.71 16.61 -0.47
C ALA A 134 3.18 16.97 -1.89
N GLY A 135 3.28 16.08 -2.85
CA GLY A 135 2.76 16.24 -4.21
C GLY A 135 1.48 15.45 -4.48
N ASP A 136 0.78 14.92 -3.46
CA ASP A 136 -0.35 14.02 -3.69
C ASP A 136 -1.57 14.71 -4.28
N GLU A 137 -1.85 15.95 -3.87
CA GLU A 137 -3.03 16.70 -4.35
C GLU A 137 -2.62 17.85 -5.28
N PRO A 138 -3.53 18.33 -6.17
CA PRO A 138 -4.90 17.86 -6.43
C PRO A 138 -5.01 16.71 -7.44
N ASP A 139 -3.97 16.38 -8.18
CA ASP A 139 -4.03 15.50 -9.37
C ASP A 139 -3.67 14.03 -9.04
N GLY A 140 -3.80 13.63 -7.79
CA GLY A 140 -3.54 12.27 -7.33
C GLY A 140 -2.22 12.12 -6.59
N SER A 141 -1.91 10.90 -6.20
CA SER A 141 -0.89 10.56 -5.23
C SER A 141 0.43 10.10 -5.85
N ALA A 142 1.46 10.02 -5.02
CA ALA A 142 2.79 9.47 -5.36
C ALA A 142 3.55 10.23 -6.46
N LYS A 143 3.30 11.54 -6.65
CA LYS A 143 3.95 12.33 -7.71
C LYS A 143 5.47 12.37 -7.58
N PHE A 144 6.00 12.53 -6.36
CA PHE A 144 7.45 12.53 -6.15
C PHE A 144 8.09 11.22 -6.56
N PHE A 145 7.51 10.09 -6.16
CA PHE A 145 7.97 8.78 -6.61
C PHE A 145 7.91 8.66 -8.12
N ALA A 146 6.76 9.00 -8.71
CA ALA A 146 6.57 8.91 -10.15
C ALA A 146 7.59 9.76 -10.91
N THR A 147 7.86 10.99 -10.46
CA THR A 147 8.82 11.89 -11.13
C THR A 147 10.26 11.40 -10.98
N ALA A 148 10.69 11.06 -9.75
CA ALA A 148 12.07 10.65 -9.51
C ALA A 148 12.43 9.32 -10.20
N PHE A 149 11.51 8.35 -10.18
CA PHE A 149 11.74 7.03 -10.77
C PHE A 149 11.58 7.00 -12.30
N GLN A 150 11.11 8.10 -12.93
CA GLN A 150 11.19 8.28 -14.37
C GLN A 150 12.60 8.77 -14.83
N ASN A 151 13.48 9.17 -13.90
CA ASN A 151 14.87 9.46 -14.24
C ASN A 151 15.53 8.21 -14.82
N GLU A 152 16.23 8.35 -15.96
CA GLU A 152 16.76 7.19 -16.70
C GLU A 152 17.70 6.32 -15.86
N LYS A 153 18.62 6.91 -15.06
CA LYS A 153 19.53 6.15 -14.20
C LYS A 153 18.78 5.30 -13.17
N ILE A 154 17.83 5.91 -12.47
CA ILE A 154 17.03 5.21 -11.45
C ILE A 154 16.17 4.13 -12.13
N LYS A 155 15.53 4.47 -13.26
CA LYS A 155 14.71 3.53 -14.03
C LYS A 155 15.50 2.32 -14.49
N GLU A 156 16.67 2.53 -15.08
CA GLU A 156 17.56 1.44 -15.52
C GLU A 156 17.96 0.54 -14.34
N ALA A 157 18.37 1.12 -13.22
CA ALA A 157 18.73 0.38 -12.02
C ALA A 157 17.56 -0.48 -11.48
N VAL A 158 16.34 0.08 -11.45
CA VAL A 158 15.13 -0.67 -11.05
C VAL A 158 14.84 -1.81 -12.02
N MET A 159 14.85 -1.54 -13.34
CA MET A 159 14.54 -2.56 -14.32
C MET A 159 15.58 -3.68 -14.33
N LYS A 160 16.86 -3.36 -14.14
CA LYS A 160 17.94 -4.32 -13.96
C LYS A 160 17.74 -5.17 -12.69
N LEU A 161 17.39 -4.53 -11.57
CA LEU A 161 17.07 -5.25 -10.35
C LEU A 161 15.96 -6.28 -10.56
N LEU A 162 14.85 -5.88 -11.17
CA LEU A 162 13.67 -6.72 -11.33
C LEU A 162 13.83 -7.80 -12.41
N ASN A 163 14.44 -7.47 -13.56
CA ASN A 163 14.48 -8.37 -14.73
C ASN A 163 15.73 -9.25 -14.79
N GLU A 164 16.87 -8.78 -14.28
CA GLU A 164 18.15 -9.49 -14.41
C GLU A 164 18.63 -10.09 -13.10
N ARG A 165 18.34 -9.43 -11.97
CA ARG A 165 18.85 -9.82 -10.65
C ARG A 165 17.84 -10.58 -9.80
N ASP A 166 16.66 -10.91 -10.35
CA ASP A 166 15.57 -11.62 -9.65
C ASP A 166 15.14 -10.88 -8.36
N GLY A 167 15.20 -9.55 -8.38
CA GLY A 167 14.86 -8.70 -7.26
C GLY A 167 13.35 -8.47 -7.13
N LEU A 168 12.95 -7.88 -6.02
CA LEU A 168 11.54 -7.65 -5.70
C LEU A 168 11.24 -6.17 -5.45
N ALA A 169 10.01 -5.78 -5.75
CA ALA A 169 9.44 -4.49 -5.35
C ALA A 169 8.18 -4.71 -4.51
N LEU A 170 8.03 -3.93 -3.45
CA LEU A 170 6.84 -3.90 -2.60
C LEU A 170 6.39 -2.44 -2.46
N GLY A 171 5.10 -2.17 -2.62
CA GLY A 171 4.52 -0.86 -2.39
C GLY A 171 3.32 -0.95 -1.46
N ILE A 172 3.27 -0.11 -0.45
CA ILE A 172 2.16 -0.05 0.51
C ILE A 172 1.54 1.34 0.48
N CYS A 173 0.20 1.43 0.40
CA CYS A 173 -0.56 2.68 0.41
C CYS A 173 -0.07 3.63 -0.69
N ASN A 174 0.53 4.78 -0.35
CA ASN A 174 1.13 5.71 -1.32
C ASN A 174 2.20 5.03 -2.20
N GLY A 175 2.98 4.12 -1.64
CA GLY A 175 3.92 3.29 -2.40
C GLY A 175 3.25 2.36 -3.41
N PHE A 176 2.09 1.80 -3.12
CA PHE A 176 1.31 1.03 -4.08
C PHE A 176 0.79 1.93 -5.22
N GLN A 177 0.29 3.12 -4.87
CA GLN A 177 -0.08 4.12 -5.87
C GLN A 177 1.10 4.50 -6.77
N ALA A 178 2.31 4.58 -6.21
CA ALA A 178 3.53 4.79 -6.98
C ALA A 178 3.79 3.64 -7.97
N LEU A 179 3.69 2.39 -7.54
CA LEU A 179 3.87 1.22 -8.40
C LEU A 179 2.87 1.20 -9.58
N ILE A 180 1.63 1.59 -9.34
CA ILE A 180 0.60 1.73 -10.40
C ILE A 180 1.00 2.85 -11.38
N LYS A 181 1.34 4.06 -10.88
CA LYS A 181 1.69 5.21 -11.72
C LYS A 181 2.97 5.02 -12.51
N LEU A 182 3.94 4.32 -11.97
CA LEU A 182 5.18 3.97 -12.66
C LEU A 182 4.96 2.93 -13.76
N GLY A 183 3.85 2.18 -13.72
CA GLY A 183 3.59 1.09 -14.65
C GLY A 183 4.11 -0.26 -14.18
N LEU A 184 4.81 -0.34 -13.05
CA LEU A 184 5.43 -1.57 -12.55
C LEU A 184 4.40 -2.67 -12.27
N VAL A 185 3.27 -2.35 -11.64
CA VAL A 185 2.20 -3.34 -11.40
C VAL A 185 1.40 -3.64 -12.68
N PRO A 186 0.91 -2.63 -13.45
CA PRO A 186 0.11 -2.91 -14.63
C PRO A 186 0.89 -3.58 -15.78
N TYR A 187 2.16 -3.23 -15.95
CA TYR A 187 2.92 -3.58 -17.17
C TYR A 187 4.24 -4.31 -16.90
N GLY A 188 4.70 -4.34 -15.66
CA GLY A 188 6.01 -4.91 -15.30
C GLY A 188 7.21 -4.05 -15.69
N GLU A 189 6.99 -2.81 -16.10
CA GLU A 189 8.05 -1.87 -16.50
C GLU A 189 7.72 -0.43 -16.11
N ILE A 190 8.77 0.37 -15.91
CA ILE A 190 8.62 1.82 -15.72
C ILE A 190 8.42 2.49 -17.07
N ARG A 191 7.23 3.07 -17.26
CA ARG A 191 6.88 3.81 -18.48
C ARG A 191 5.99 5.02 -18.17
N PRO A 192 5.98 6.05 -19.03
CA PRO A 192 5.03 7.16 -18.90
C PRO A 192 3.58 6.67 -18.93
N GLN A 193 2.71 7.32 -18.14
CA GLN A 193 1.28 7.05 -18.19
C GLN A 193 0.68 7.54 -19.51
N ALA A 194 -0.18 6.71 -20.10
CA ALA A 194 -1.02 7.07 -21.23
C ALA A 194 -2.45 7.40 -20.73
N ALA A 195 -3.31 7.88 -21.63
CA ALA A 195 -4.68 8.26 -21.25
C ALA A 195 -5.54 7.08 -20.76
N ASP A 196 -5.20 5.86 -21.16
CA ASP A 196 -5.87 4.61 -20.80
C ASP A 196 -5.12 3.82 -19.70
N SER A 197 -4.05 4.38 -19.14
CA SER A 197 -3.30 3.71 -18.07
C SER A 197 -4.12 3.62 -16.80
N PRO A 198 -4.12 2.46 -16.12
CA PRO A 198 -4.77 2.32 -14.82
C PRO A 198 -4.18 3.31 -13.81
N THR A 199 -5.04 3.85 -12.96
CA THR A 199 -4.65 4.73 -11.86
C THR A 199 -5.55 4.51 -10.66
N LEU A 200 -5.03 4.77 -9.48
CA LEU A 200 -5.82 4.85 -8.26
C LEU A 200 -6.29 6.28 -8.06
N THR A 201 -7.56 6.45 -7.82
CA THR A 201 -8.20 7.75 -7.67
C THR A 201 -9.15 7.76 -6.48
N TYR A 202 -10.00 8.76 -6.38
CA TYR A 202 -10.96 8.91 -5.29
C TYR A 202 -12.00 7.78 -5.29
N ASN A 203 -12.41 7.40 -4.07
CA ASN A 203 -13.54 6.49 -3.91
C ASN A 203 -14.82 7.10 -4.50
N THR A 204 -15.64 6.26 -5.14
CA THR A 204 -16.91 6.70 -5.74
C THR A 204 -17.89 7.30 -4.73
N ILE A 205 -17.76 6.94 -3.44
CA ILE A 205 -18.54 7.55 -2.35
C ILE A 205 -18.00 8.93 -1.90
N GLY A 206 -16.93 9.44 -2.53
CA GLY A 206 -16.37 10.77 -2.27
C GLY A 206 -15.60 10.91 -0.96
N ARG A 207 -15.30 9.83 -0.25
CA ARG A 207 -14.53 9.86 1.01
C ARG A 207 -13.70 8.60 1.23
N HIS A 208 -12.75 8.71 2.15
CA HIS A 208 -11.98 7.59 2.65
C HIS A 208 -12.85 6.62 3.45
N ILE A 209 -12.63 5.31 3.25
CA ILE A 209 -13.23 4.25 4.04
C ILE A 209 -12.12 3.50 4.76
N SER A 210 -12.25 3.40 6.10
CA SER A 210 -11.32 2.61 6.92
C SER A 210 -12.10 1.47 7.58
N LYS A 211 -11.83 0.24 7.15
CA LYS A 211 -12.45 -0.96 7.71
C LYS A 211 -11.54 -2.18 7.56
N MET A 212 -11.78 -3.20 8.37
CA MET A 212 -11.14 -4.50 8.21
C MET A 212 -11.89 -5.31 7.15
N VAL A 213 -11.17 -5.81 6.16
CA VAL A 213 -11.71 -6.67 5.11
C VAL A 213 -10.90 -7.96 4.98
N TYR A 214 -11.52 -8.97 4.41
CA TYR A 214 -10.82 -10.16 3.99
C TYR A 214 -10.32 -9.98 2.57
N THR A 215 -9.03 -10.22 2.35
CA THR A 215 -8.44 -10.26 1.02
C THR A 215 -8.18 -11.71 0.62
N LYS A 216 -8.33 -12.00 -0.65
CA LYS A 216 -8.10 -13.32 -1.22
C LYS A 216 -6.89 -13.29 -2.15
N VAL A 217 -5.98 -14.24 -1.98
CA VAL A 217 -4.90 -14.45 -2.93
C VAL A 217 -5.46 -15.18 -4.13
N VAL A 218 -5.50 -14.52 -5.28
CA VAL A 218 -6.07 -15.07 -6.53
C VAL A 218 -5.01 -15.67 -7.48
N THR A 219 -3.73 -15.42 -7.21
CA THR A 219 -2.61 -15.93 -8.01
C THR A 219 -1.32 -15.92 -7.19
N ASP A 220 -0.40 -16.82 -7.51
CA ASP A 220 0.94 -16.93 -6.93
C ASP A 220 2.04 -16.35 -7.83
N LYS A 221 1.67 -15.67 -8.91
CA LYS A 221 2.64 -15.04 -9.82
C LYS A 221 3.64 -14.14 -9.11
N SER A 222 3.20 -13.48 -8.03
CA SER A 222 4.08 -12.67 -7.19
C SER A 222 4.73 -13.55 -6.12
N PRO A 223 6.06 -13.56 -5.99
CA PRO A 223 6.77 -14.28 -4.92
C PRO A 223 6.33 -13.86 -3.50
N TRP A 224 5.84 -12.63 -3.32
CA TRP A 224 5.28 -12.16 -2.06
C TRP A 224 4.05 -12.94 -1.59
N LEU A 225 3.27 -13.48 -2.53
CA LEU A 225 1.99 -14.11 -2.25
C LEU A 225 2.07 -15.65 -2.22
N ALA A 226 3.09 -16.24 -2.81
CA ALA A 226 3.25 -17.70 -2.85
C ALA A 226 3.21 -18.36 -1.45
N PRO A 227 3.88 -17.82 -0.41
CA PRO A 227 3.86 -18.42 0.93
C PRO A 227 2.52 -18.31 1.67
N VAL A 228 1.63 -17.41 1.25
CA VAL A 228 0.39 -17.07 1.97
C VAL A 228 -0.88 -17.54 1.25
N SER A 229 -0.75 -18.44 0.29
CA SER A 229 -1.84 -18.93 -0.55
C SER A 229 -3.01 -19.62 0.21
N TYR A 230 -2.83 -19.94 1.49
CA TYR A 230 -3.86 -20.59 2.32
C TYR A 230 -4.61 -19.62 3.23
N THR A 231 -4.19 -18.38 3.34
CA THR A 231 -4.67 -17.49 4.38
C THR A 231 -5.67 -16.47 3.86
N HIS A 232 -6.77 -16.33 4.58
CA HIS A 232 -7.54 -15.10 4.57
C HIS A 232 -6.70 -14.04 5.26
N LEU A 233 -6.07 -13.17 4.48
CA LEU A 233 -5.38 -12.01 5.03
C LEU A 233 -6.44 -11.03 5.50
N ARG A 234 -6.43 -10.75 6.80
CA ARG A 234 -7.21 -9.66 7.36
C ARG A 234 -6.42 -8.38 7.14
N ALA A 235 -6.84 -7.58 6.19
CA ALA A 235 -6.18 -6.34 5.83
C ALA A 235 -7.01 -5.13 6.29
N HIS A 236 -6.32 -4.05 6.63
CA HIS A 236 -6.92 -2.72 6.71
C HIS A 236 -6.99 -2.19 5.28
N GLU A 237 -8.19 -2.20 4.70
CA GLU A 237 -8.42 -1.58 3.41
C GLU A 237 -8.86 -0.14 3.58
N THR A 238 -8.14 0.72 2.89
CA THR A 238 -8.55 2.08 2.61
C THR A 238 -9.08 2.05 1.19
N GLY A 239 -10.36 1.78 1.01
CA GLY A 239 -10.98 1.46 -0.27
C GLY A 239 -10.58 2.37 -1.43
N ALA A 240 -9.52 2.00 -2.12
CA ALA A 240 -9.25 2.41 -3.48
C ALA A 240 -9.68 1.25 -4.38
N TYR A 241 -10.68 1.43 -5.19
CA TYR A 241 -11.07 0.46 -6.20
C TYR A 241 -10.41 0.85 -7.53
N LEU A 242 -9.87 -0.15 -8.21
CA LEU A 242 -9.43 -0.07 -9.60
C LEU A 242 -10.62 0.07 -10.52
#